data_968786199ca18956dcb56aecea6fd3d4
#
_entry.id   968786199ca18956dcb56aecea6fd3d4
#
_cell.length_a   1.000
_cell.length_b   1.000
_cell.length_c   1.000
_cell.angle_alpha   90.00
_cell.angle_beta   90.00
_cell.angle_gamma   90.00
#
_symmetry.space_group_name_H-M   'P 1'
#
loop_
_entity.id
_entity.type
_entity.pdbx_description
1 polymer ?
#
loop_
_entity_poly.entity_id
_entity_poly.type
_entity_poly.pdbx_seq_one_letter_code
_entity_poly.pdbx_strand_id
1 'polypeptide(L)'
;MAQAEAINAGAWCWRDGQTHLTWAFGMRWFPSLGSKGRRHLYRNLRQQGFGWVVTHGKALSLVGVQPLALSTKPSRQSLSAAAAFACAHPQGAHALCLEVTGLGVWFVASAQGCVLSETDRWFDTLAQAQMALQPLRERYHGLCDEHVLWSPDAAESGPAESVSDSTRFTAPAFLKDKPRKDCQFHKLPAASTAWPLWLAIGCLSAATLLVVHRLW
;
A
#
# COMPACT_ATOMS: atom_id res chain seq x y z
N MET A 1 -0.26 11.84 20.71
CA MET A 1 -1.17 12.69 19.90
C MET A 1 -1.07 12.42 18.40
N ALA A 2 0.11 12.31 17.79
CA ALA A 2 0.25 12.03 16.35
C ALA A 2 -0.36 10.69 15.89
N GLN A 3 -0.35 9.65 16.71
CA GLN A 3 -0.95 8.35 16.40
C GLN A 3 -2.48 8.39 16.32
N ALA A 4 -3.14 9.16 17.21
CA ALA A 4 -4.60 9.28 17.18
C ALA A 4 -5.12 10.04 15.94
N GLU A 5 -4.39 11.04 15.47
CA GLU A 5 -4.72 11.75 14.23
C GLU A 5 -4.59 10.85 12.98
N ALA A 6 -3.61 9.95 12.98
CA ALA A 6 -3.40 9.04 11.85
C ALA A 6 -4.57 8.06 11.66
N ILE A 7 -5.18 7.58 12.74
CA ILE A 7 -6.32 6.65 12.68
C ILE A 7 -7.59 7.35 12.23
N ASN A 8 -7.84 8.57 12.68
CA ASN A 8 -8.95 9.38 12.18
C ASN A 8 -8.86 9.63 10.65
N ALA A 9 -7.67 9.55 10.08
CA ALA A 9 -7.44 9.59 8.64
C ALA A 9 -7.60 8.21 7.94
N GLY A 10 -7.91 7.14 8.69
CA GLY A 10 -8.08 5.78 8.17
C GLY A 10 -6.79 5.09 7.74
N ALA A 11 -5.63 5.58 8.22
CA ALA A 11 -4.32 5.00 7.90
C ALA A 11 -3.35 5.18 9.06
N TRP A 12 -2.36 4.28 9.13
CA TRP A 12 -1.33 4.30 10.15
C TRP A 12 0.01 3.81 9.60
N CYS A 13 1.10 4.26 10.22
CA CYS A 13 2.44 3.79 9.92
C CYS A 13 3.14 3.34 11.19
N TRP A 14 3.72 2.15 11.12
CA TRP A 14 4.59 1.61 12.16
C TRP A 14 6.02 1.50 11.65
N ARG A 15 6.98 1.94 12.45
CA ARG A 15 8.40 1.80 12.16
C ARG A 15 8.96 0.68 13.02
N ASP A 16 9.54 -0.31 12.37
CA ASP A 16 10.26 -1.39 13.04
C ASP A 16 11.61 -0.85 13.55
N GLY A 17 11.81 -0.93 14.85
CA GLY A 17 13.05 -0.46 15.52
C GLY A 17 14.30 -1.24 15.09
N GLN A 18 14.17 -2.51 14.74
CA GLN A 18 15.27 -3.36 14.35
C GLN A 18 15.70 -3.18 12.89
N THR A 19 14.75 -3.18 11.98
CA THR A 19 15.02 -3.11 10.54
C THR A 19 14.96 -1.70 9.97
N HIS A 20 14.47 -0.73 10.75
CA HIS A 20 14.20 0.65 10.33
C HIS A 20 13.22 0.78 9.15
N LEU A 21 12.50 -0.29 8.84
CA LEU A 21 11.46 -0.28 7.83
C LEU A 21 10.20 0.39 8.38
N THR A 22 9.47 1.06 7.51
CA THR A 22 8.19 1.69 7.87
C THR A 22 7.07 0.95 7.17
N TRP A 23 6.16 0.37 7.92
CA TRP A 23 4.99 -0.32 7.42
C TRP A 23 3.80 0.61 7.38
N ALA A 24 3.13 0.68 6.23
CA ALA A 24 1.92 1.46 6.03
C ALA A 24 0.69 0.54 6.01
N PHE A 25 -0.33 0.94 6.77
CA PHE A 25 -1.61 0.26 6.95
C PHE A 25 -2.74 1.20 6.52
N GLY A 26 -3.86 0.67 6.04
CA GLY A 26 -5.01 1.46 5.65
C GLY A 26 -4.78 2.26 4.36
N MET A 27 -4.22 1.62 3.35
CA MET A 27 -3.95 2.24 2.06
C MET A 27 -5.20 2.25 1.18
N ARG A 28 -5.26 3.21 0.26
CA ARG A 28 -6.26 3.22 -0.82
C ARG A 28 -5.73 2.49 -2.03
N TRP A 29 -6.48 1.53 -2.54
CA TRP A 29 -6.11 0.70 -3.66
C TRP A 29 -6.96 0.99 -4.89
N PHE A 30 -6.32 1.13 -6.03
CA PHE A 30 -6.96 1.44 -7.31
C PHE A 30 -6.60 0.37 -8.34
N PRO A 31 -7.59 -0.23 -9.02
CA PRO A 31 -7.31 -1.15 -10.10
C PRO A 31 -6.68 -0.41 -11.29
N SER A 32 -5.68 -1.04 -11.89
CA SER A 32 -4.94 -0.49 -13.02
C SER A 32 -5.08 -1.44 -14.23
N LEU A 33 -5.94 -1.07 -15.18
CA LEU A 33 -6.21 -1.87 -16.37
C LEU A 33 -5.25 -1.49 -17.51
N GLY A 34 -4.24 -2.34 -17.73
CA GLY A 34 -3.28 -2.17 -18.81
C GLY A 34 -2.41 -0.91 -18.70
N SER A 35 -1.56 -0.69 -19.71
CA SER A 35 -0.61 0.44 -19.70
C SER A 35 -1.27 1.82 -19.84
N LYS A 36 -2.34 1.93 -20.64
CA LYS A 36 -3.09 3.19 -20.83
C LYS A 36 -3.83 3.59 -19.55
N GLY A 37 -4.55 2.65 -18.93
CA GLY A 37 -5.26 2.87 -17.66
C GLY A 37 -4.29 3.27 -16.55
N ARG A 38 -3.12 2.63 -16.47
CA ARG A 38 -2.08 2.98 -15.49
C ARG A 38 -1.54 4.40 -15.68
N ARG A 39 -1.30 4.84 -16.92
CA ARG A 39 -0.85 6.21 -17.20
C ARG A 39 -1.89 7.24 -16.76
N HIS A 40 -3.17 6.99 -17.03
CA HIS A 40 -4.27 7.86 -16.62
C HIS A 40 -4.37 7.92 -15.09
N LEU A 41 -4.36 6.77 -14.41
CA LEU A 41 -4.37 6.68 -12.96
C LEU A 41 -3.19 7.45 -12.34
N TYR A 42 -1.96 7.27 -12.84
CA TYR A 42 -0.78 7.97 -12.32
C TYR A 42 -0.86 9.49 -12.50
N ARG A 43 -1.47 9.95 -13.60
CA ARG A 43 -1.72 11.39 -13.81
C ARG A 43 -2.68 11.93 -12.75
N ASN A 44 -3.80 11.23 -12.52
CA ASN A 44 -4.80 11.63 -11.53
C ASN A 44 -4.22 11.63 -10.11
N LEU A 45 -3.50 10.58 -9.73
CA LEU A 45 -2.85 10.49 -8.42
C LEU A 45 -1.87 11.66 -8.21
N ARG A 46 -1.11 12.02 -9.23
CA ARG A 46 -0.19 13.16 -9.15
C ARG A 46 -0.93 14.49 -9.01
N GLN A 47 -2.03 14.70 -9.72
CA GLN A 47 -2.88 15.88 -9.57
C GLN A 47 -3.47 15.98 -8.17
N GLN A 48 -3.73 14.87 -7.51
CA GLN A 48 -4.15 14.79 -6.13
C GLN A 48 -3.00 14.95 -5.11
N GLY A 49 -1.76 15.16 -5.55
CA GLY A 49 -0.61 15.39 -4.68
C GLY A 49 0.15 14.13 -4.24
N PHE A 50 -0.25 12.93 -4.71
CA PHE A 50 0.50 11.72 -4.40
C PHE A 50 1.84 11.68 -5.15
N GLY A 51 2.91 11.35 -4.44
CA GLY A 51 4.26 11.23 -5.02
C GLY A 51 4.81 9.79 -4.99
N TRP A 52 4.19 8.92 -4.21
CA TRP A 52 4.64 7.56 -3.96
C TRP A 52 3.48 6.56 -4.06
N VAL A 53 3.77 5.39 -4.62
CA VAL A 53 2.79 4.31 -4.82
C VAL A 53 3.43 2.96 -4.56
N VAL A 54 2.59 1.97 -4.25
CA VAL A 54 2.92 0.56 -4.31
C VAL A 54 2.18 -0.04 -5.49
N THR A 55 2.85 -0.87 -6.28
CA THR A 55 2.20 -1.64 -7.36
C THR A 55 2.22 -3.11 -6.98
N HIS A 56 1.05 -3.71 -6.88
CA HIS A 56 0.88 -5.08 -6.43
C HIS A 56 -0.02 -5.87 -7.38
N GLY A 57 0.24 -7.19 -7.49
CA GLY A 57 -0.53 -8.12 -8.32
C GLY A 57 0.04 -8.32 -9.72
N LYS A 58 -0.11 -9.55 -10.25
CA LYS A 58 0.43 -9.96 -11.57
C LYS A 58 -0.56 -9.75 -12.70
N ALA A 59 -1.75 -10.31 -12.58
CA ALA A 59 -2.78 -10.26 -13.63
C ALA A 59 -3.60 -8.99 -13.56
N LEU A 60 -3.99 -8.58 -12.37
CA LEU A 60 -4.69 -7.33 -12.08
C LEU A 60 -3.74 -6.46 -11.25
N SER A 61 -3.11 -5.50 -11.90
CA SER A 61 -2.22 -4.57 -11.20
C SER A 61 -3.04 -3.62 -10.34
N LEU A 62 -2.83 -3.67 -9.04
CA LEU A 62 -3.37 -2.70 -8.09
C LEU A 62 -2.31 -1.65 -7.77
N VAL A 63 -2.73 -0.42 -7.66
CA VAL A 63 -1.89 0.70 -7.25
C VAL A 63 -2.38 1.19 -5.90
N GLY A 64 -1.57 1.01 -4.88
CA GLY A 64 -1.84 1.48 -3.53
C GLY A 64 -1.19 2.84 -3.27
N VAL A 65 -1.93 3.72 -2.60
CA VAL A 65 -1.42 5.02 -2.14
C VAL A 65 -1.71 5.19 -0.66
N GLN A 66 -0.80 5.83 0.04
CA GLN A 66 -1.00 6.22 1.42
C GLN A 66 -1.83 7.52 1.46
N PRO A 67 -2.86 7.63 2.32
CA PRO A 67 -3.60 8.88 2.49
C PRO A 67 -2.68 10.06 2.83
N LEU A 68 -2.94 11.23 2.21
CA LEU A 68 -2.11 12.42 2.34
C LEU A 68 -2.11 13.06 3.74
N ALA A 69 -3.12 12.72 4.55
CA ALA A 69 -3.26 13.23 5.92
C ALA A 69 -2.19 12.69 6.89
N LEU A 70 -1.41 11.68 6.50
CA LEU A 70 -0.33 11.18 7.34
C LEU A 70 0.87 12.12 7.31
N SER A 71 1.38 12.45 8.49
CA SER A 71 2.58 13.28 8.66
C SER A 71 3.85 12.60 8.09
N THR A 72 3.88 11.27 8.11
CA THR A 72 5.01 10.47 7.59
C THR A 72 4.89 10.29 6.10
N LYS A 73 5.74 10.96 5.33
CA LYS A 73 5.81 10.78 3.88
C LYS A 73 6.43 9.43 3.55
N PRO A 74 5.84 8.66 2.60
CA PRO A 74 6.45 7.42 2.13
C PRO A 74 7.88 7.63 1.59
N SER A 75 8.72 6.63 1.77
CA SER A 75 10.10 6.60 1.29
C SER A 75 10.39 5.25 0.62
N ARG A 76 11.61 5.04 0.16
CA ARG A 76 12.04 3.73 -0.34
C ARG A 76 12.10 2.65 0.74
N GLN A 77 12.13 3.05 2.02
CA GLN A 77 12.09 2.15 3.18
C GLN A 77 10.65 1.90 3.64
N SER A 78 9.66 2.50 2.99
CA SER A 78 8.26 2.27 3.31
C SER A 78 7.74 1.05 2.56
N LEU A 79 6.93 0.26 3.26
CA LEU A 79 6.35 -1.00 2.81
C LEU A 79 4.84 -0.98 3.06
N SER A 80 4.08 -1.63 2.19
CA SER A 80 2.65 -1.86 2.40
C SER A 80 2.44 -3.14 3.19
N ALA A 81 1.77 -3.05 4.34
CA ALA A 81 1.39 -4.21 5.14
C ALA A 81 0.37 -5.10 4.40
N ALA A 82 -0.58 -4.50 3.68
CA ALA A 82 -1.57 -5.24 2.90
C ALA A 82 -0.94 -6.02 1.74
N ALA A 83 0.01 -5.42 1.02
CA ALA A 83 0.74 -6.13 -0.03
C ALA A 83 1.61 -7.27 0.55
N ALA A 84 2.21 -7.07 1.71
CA ALA A 84 2.98 -8.12 2.39
C ALA A 84 2.09 -9.28 2.82
N PHE A 85 0.93 -8.99 3.39
CA PHE A 85 -0.07 -9.99 3.72
C PHE A 85 -0.49 -10.80 2.50
N ALA A 86 -0.82 -10.15 1.38
CA ALA A 86 -1.20 -10.83 0.15
C ALA A 86 -0.04 -11.68 -0.42
N CYS A 87 1.21 -11.21 -0.31
CA CYS A 87 2.38 -11.98 -0.72
C CYS A 87 2.65 -13.22 0.16
N ALA A 88 2.30 -13.16 1.44
CA ALA A 88 2.39 -14.29 2.36
C ALA A 88 1.34 -15.37 2.04
N HIS A 89 0.21 -14.98 1.43
CA HIS A 89 -0.91 -15.86 1.08
C HIS A 89 -1.13 -15.90 -0.44
N PRO A 90 -0.25 -16.54 -1.22
CA PRO A 90 -0.29 -16.50 -2.68
C PRO A 90 -1.43 -17.30 -3.30
N GLN A 91 -2.10 -18.16 -2.53
CA GLN A 91 -3.20 -19.03 -2.97
C GLN A 91 -4.40 -18.88 -2.05
N GLY A 92 -5.59 -19.22 -2.55
CA GLY A 92 -6.82 -19.15 -1.76
C GLY A 92 -7.28 -17.73 -1.49
N ALA A 93 -8.20 -17.61 -0.54
CA ALA A 93 -8.67 -16.36 0.01
C ALA A 93 -8.36 -16.32 1.52
N HIS A 94 -7.83 -15.22 2.00
CA HIS A 94 -7.40 -15.04 3.39
C HIS A 94 -7.83 -13.66 3.86
N ALA A 95 -8.21 -13.55 5.12
CA ALA A 95 -8.52 -12.30 5.78
C ALA A 95 -7.83 -12.24 7.15
N LEU A 96 -7.48 -11.04 7.57
CA LEU A 96 -6.87 -10.76 8.87
C LEU A 96 -7.56 -9.58 9.52
N CYS A 97 -8.01 -9.79 10.75
CA CYS A 97 -8.36 -8.74 11.70
C CYS A 97 -7.18 -8.58 12.67
N LEU A 98 -6.38 -7.56 12.48
CA LEU A 98 -5.25 -7.25 13.35
C LEU A 98 -5.68 -6.19 14.35
N GLU A 99 -5.97 -6.60 15.57
CA GLU A 99 -6.28 -5.70 16.67
C GLU A 99 -4.98 -5.14 17.24
N VAL A 100 -4.82 -3.82 17.14
CA VAL A 100 -3.63 -3.12 17.62
C VAL A 100 -3.98 -2.36 18.88
N THR A 101 -3.28 -2.68 19.96
CA THR A 101 -3.54 -2.11 21.29
C THR A 101 -3.53 -0.57 21.25
N GLY A 102 -4.63 0.04 21.70
CA GLY A 102 -4.80 1.49 21.73
C GLY A 102 -5.08 2.18 20.40
N LEU A 103 -5.16 1.40 19.28
CA LEU A 103 -5.37 1.97 17.94
C LEU A 103 -6.67 1.52 17.26
N GLY A 104 -7.15 0.32 17.55
CA GLY A 104 -8.30 -0.28 16.89
C GLY A 104 -7.94 -1.51 16.09
N VAL A 105 -8.72 -1.83 15.08
CA VAL A 105 -8.58 -3.07 14.30
C VAL A 105 -8.29 -2.75 12.84
N TRP A 106 -7.11 -3.14 12.37
CA TRP A 106 -6.81 -3.13 10.96
C TRP A 106 -7.36 -4.40 10.28
N PHE A 107 -8.12 -4.21 9.23
CA PHE A 107 -8.72 -5.27 8.46
C PHE A 107 -8.13 -5.31 7.05
N VAL A 108 -7.68 -6.49 6.64
CA VAL A 108 -7.17 -6.74 5.30
C VAL A 108 -7.63 -8.10 4.82
N ALA A 109 -7.90 -8.20 3.51
CA ALA A 109 -8.11 -9.49 2.87
C ALA A 109 -7.39 -9.57 1.52
N SER A 110 -7.05 -10.79 1.14
CA SER A 110 -6.42 -11.10 -0.14
C SER A 110 -7.09 -12.30 -0.78
N ALA A 111 -7.04 -12.36 -2.12
CA ALA A 111 -7.46 -13.53 -2.88
C ALA A 111 -6.43 -13.77 -4.00
N GLN A 112 -5.97 -15.03 -4.10
CA GLN A 112 -4.97 -15.45 -5.09
C GLN A 112 -3.70 -14.56 -5.07
N GLY A 113 -3.25 -14.19 -3.88
CA GLY A 113 -2.09 -13.33 -3.70
C GLY A 113 -2.29 -11.87 -4.09
N CYS A 114 -3.52 -11.41 -4.27
CA CYS A 114 -3.85 -10.02 -4.57
C CYS A 114 -4.66 -9.40 -3.42
N VAL A 115 -4.32 -8.19 -3.02
CA VAL A 115 -5.09 -7.42 -2.03
C VAL A 115 -6.50 -7.18 -2.56
N LEU A 116 -7.51 -7.36 -1.73
CA LEU A 116 -8.87 -6.92 -2.04
C LEU A 116 -8.99 -5.43 -1.72
N SER A 117 -9.19 -4.61 -2.74
CA SER A 117 -9.04 -3.15 -2.66
C SER A 117 -9.88 -2.45 -1.58
N GLU A 118 -10.97 -3.08 -1.16
CA GLU A 118 -11.92 -2.52 -0.20
C GLU A 118 -11.60 -2.89 1.26
N THR A 119 -10.57 -3.72 1.50
CA THR A 119 -10.34 -4.35 2.80
C THR A 119 -9.18 -3.77 3.60
N ASP A 120 -8.27 -3.04 2.99
CA ASP A 120 -7.14 -2.40 3.69
C ASP A 120 -7.62 -1.14 4.45
N ARG A 121 -8.25 -1.33 5.60
CA ARG A 121 -8.86 -0.24 6.38
C ARG A 121 -8.92 -0.51 7.88
N TRP A 122 -9.15 0.55 8.64
CA TRP A 122 -9.27 0.51 10.08
C TRP A 122 -10.73 0.55 10.55
N PHE A 123 -10.96 -0.11 11.69
CA PHE A 123 -12.21 -0.09 12.44
C PHE A 123 -11.92 0.20 13.91
N ASP A 124 -12.87 0.82 14.60
CA ASP A 124 -12.73 1.13 16.01
C ASP A 124 -12.83 -0.13 16.89
N THR A 125 -13.57 -1.15 16.41
CA THR A 125 -13.81 -2.37 17.19
C THR A 125 -13.69 -3.64 16.32
N LEU A 126 -13.34 -4.75 16.98
CA LEU A 126 -13.30 -6.06 16.35
C LEU A 126 -14.66 -6.48 15.76
N ALA A 127 -15.75 -6.13 16.44
CA ALA A 127 -17.10 -6.43 15.95
C ALA A 127 -17.39 -5.78 14.60
N GLN A 128 -16.98 -4.52 14.40
CA GLN A 128 -17.12 -3.82 13.11
C GLN A 128 -16.28 -4.48 12.02
N ALA A 129 -15.05 -4.89 12.32
CA ALA A 129 -14.19 -5.59 11.36
C ALA A 129 -14.78 -6.96 10.99
N GLN A 130 -15.32 -7.70 11.95
CA GLN A 130 -16.00 -8.98 11.72
C GLN A 130 -17.28 -8.82 10.88
N MET A 131 -18.05 -7.75 11.08
CA MET A 131 -19.20 -7.46 10.21
C MET A 131 -18.76 -7.20 8.75
N ALA A 132 -17.63 -6.52 8.55
CA ALA A 132 -17.07 -6.29 7.23
C ALA A 132 -16.53 -7.58 6.57
N LEU A 133 -16.21 -8.59 7.35
CA LEU A 133 -15.76 -9.90 6.89
C LEU A 133 -16.90 -10.76 6.33
N GLN A 134 -18.13 -10.58 6.78
CA GLN A 134 -19.27 -11.42 6.40
C GLN A 134 -19.50 -11.49 4.87
N PRO A 135 -19.58 -10.37 4.12
CA PRO A 135 -19.77 -10.45 2.66
C PRO A 135 -18.59 -11.13 1.93
N LEU A 136 -17.41 -11.17 2.53
CA LEU A 136 -16.27 -11.91 1.96
C LEU A 136 -16.42 -13.41 2.17
N ARG A 137 -16.92 -13.85 3.32
CA ARG A 137 -17.22 -15.28 3.59
C ARG A 137 -18.26 -15.83 2.62
N GLU A 138 -19.25 -15.00 2.25
CA GLU A 138 -20.26 -15.38 1.27
C GLU A 138 -19.68 -15.47 -0.15
N ARG A 139 -18.76 -14.56 -0.50
CA ARG A 139 -18.16 -14.48 -1.85
C ARG A 139 -17.05 -15.51 -2.05
N TYR A 140 -16.25 -15.78 -1.03
CA TYR A 140 -15.07 -16.65 -1.10
C TYR A 140 -15.28 -17.90 -0.23
N HIS A 141 -15.76 -18.98 -0.85
CA HIS A 141 -15.89 -20.25 -0.16
C HIS A 141 -14.50 -20.75 0.29
N GLY A 142 -14.39 -21.16 1.56
CA GLY A 142 -13.11 -21.59 2.14
C GLY A 142 -12.17 -20.45 2.51
N LEU A 143 -12.70 -19.25 2.72
CA LEU A 143 -11.92 -18.11 3.25
C LEU A 143 -11.30 -18.51 4.60
N CYS A 144 -9.97 -18.44 4.68
CA CYS A 144 -9.23 -18.55 5.93
C CYS A 144 -9.18 -17.17 6.58
N ASP A 145 -9.70 -17.04 7.79
CA ASP A 145 -9.68 -15.79 8.54
C ASP A 145 -8.97 -15.97 9.88
N GLU A 146 -8.22 -14.94 10.26
CA GLU A 146 -7.45 -14.88 11.48
C GLU A 146 -7.76 -13.62 12.27
N HIS A 147 -7.74 -13.73 13.60
CA HIS A 147 -7.72 -12.58 14.49
C HIS A 147 -6.42 -12.62 15.29
N VAL A 148 -5.68 -11.53 15.25
CA VAL A 148 -4.39 -11.38 15.95
C VAL A 148 -4.42 -10.13 16.78
N LEU A 149 -4.10 -10.24 18.06
CA LEU A 149 -3.85 -9.10 18.95
C LEU A 149 -2.36 -8.76 18.92
N TRP A 150 -2.03 -7.51 18.62
CA TRP A 150 -0.66 -7.05 18.49
C TRP A 150 -0.43 -5.72 19.23
N SER A 151 0.70 -5.67 19.96
CA SER A 151 1.20 -4.43 20.56
C SER A 151 2.53 -4.08 19.88
N PRO A 152 2.60 -3.02 19.09
CA PRO A 152 3.85 -2.59 18.46
C PRO A 152 4.93 -2.19 19.48
N ASP A 153 4.53 -1.61 20.60
CA ASP A 153 5.46 -1.16 21.66
C ASP A 153 6.16 -2.35 22.35
N ALA A 154 5.45 -3.50 22.47
CA ALA A 154 6.04 -4.71 23.02
C ALA A 154 7.02 -5.41 22.06
N ALA A 155 6.91 -5.19 20.76
CA ALA A 155 7.82 -5.75 19.76
C ALA A 155 9.21 -5.08 19.78
N GLU A 156 9.28 -3.81 20.23
CA GLU A 156 10.53 -3.05 20.36
C GLU A 156 11.27 -3.35 21.69
N SER A 157 10.56 -3.88 22.69
CA SER A 157 11.09 -4.06 24.06
C SER A 157 11.81 -5.35 24.24
N GLY A 158 12.54 -5.96 23.36
CA GLY A 158 13.34 -7.17 23.56
C GLY A 158 12.71 -8.28 24.44
N PRO A 159 13.36 -9.40 24.68
CA PRO A 159 12.80 -10.44 25.54
C PRO A 159 12.71 -9.91 26.98
N ALA A 160 11.55 -9.48 27.40
CA ALA A 160 11.28 -9.22 28.80
C ALA A 160 11.35 -10.56 29.54
N GLU A 161 12.42 -10.74 30.30
CA GLU A 161 12.49 -11.79 31.28
C GLU A 161 11.30 -11.65 32.25
N SER A 162 10.56 -12.75 32.39
CA SER A 162 9.58 -13.03 33.42
C SER A 162 8.37 -12.08 33.55
N VAL A 163 7.38 -12.27 32.67
CA VAL A 163 5.97 -12.14 33.07
C VAL A 163 5.27 -13.44 32.74
N SER A 164 4.78 -14.06 33.82
CA SER A 164 3.99 -15.28 33.80
C SER A 164 2.78 -15.18 32.90
N ASP A 165 2.66 -16.14 32.05
CA ASP A 165 1.45 -16.73 31.46
C ASP A 165 0.42 -15.80 30.83
N SER A 166 0.16 -16.10 29.54
CA SER A 166 -0.90 -15.62 28.65
C SER A 166 -0.73 -14.24 28.03
N THR A 167 -0.43 -14.26 26.77
CA THR A 167 -0.40 -13.25 25.69
C THR A 167 0.99 -12.71 25.34
N ARG A 168 1.80 -13.55 24.73
CA ARG A 168 2.95 -13.07 23.96
C ARG A 168 2.41 -12.33 22.74
N PHE A 169 2.44 -11.01 22.80
CA PHE A 169 2.24 -10.18 21.62
C PHE A 169 3.37 -10.46 20.63
N THR A 170 3.04 -11.07 19.53
CA THR A 170 4.03 -11.38 18.49
C THR A 170 3.63 -10.62 17.25
N ALA A 171 4.54 -9.80 16.72
CA ALA A 171 4.30 -9.15 15.43
C ALA A 171 3.93 -10.23 14.39
N PRO A 172 2.92 -10.00 13.56
CA PRO A 172 2.50 -10.96 12.55
C PRO A 172 3.68 -11.42 11.70
N ALA A 173 3.74 -12.73 11.39
CA ALA A 173 4.88 -13.32 10.70
C ALA A 173 5.22 -12.62 9.39
N PHE A 174 4.22 -12.19 8.63
CA PHE A 174 4.41 -11.49 7.34
C PHE A 174 5.12 -10.14 7.46
N LEU A 175 5.16 -9.51 8.65
CA LEU A 175 5.93 -8.28 8.90
C LEU A 175 7.40 -8.59 9.24
N LYS A 176 7.72 -9.82 9.64
CA LYS A 176 9.09 -10.27 9.96
C LYS A 176 9.83 -10.83 8.76
N ASP A 177 9.08 -11.29 7.76
CA ASP A 177 9.66 -11.86 6.55
C ASP A 177 10.38 -10.81 5.73
N LYS A 178 11.41 -11.25 4.97
CA LYS A 178 12.13 -10.36 4.06
C LYS A 178 11.16 -9.72 3.06
N PRO A 179 11.04 -8.39 3.07
CA PRO A 179 10.05 -7.70 2.25
C PRO A 179 10.31 -7.93 0.76
N ARG A 180 9.25 -8.31 0.03
CA ARG A 180 9.30 -8.46 -1.42
C ARG A 180 9.26 -7.08 -2.09
N LYS A 181 9.84 -6.96 -3.28
CA LYS A 181 9.84 -5.72 -4.06
C LYS A 181 8.42 -5.20 -4.34
N ASP A 182 7.46 -6.12 -4.48
CA ASP A 182 6.04 -5.81 -4.75
C ASP A 182 5.32 -5.14 -3.55
N CYS A 183 5.96 -5.09 -2.39
CA CYS A 183 5.44 -4.41 -1.20
C CYS A 183 6.05 -3.02 -1.01
N GLN A 184 7.09 -2.66 -1.77
CA GLN A 184 7.84 -1.42 -1.58
C GLN A 184 7.17 -0.23 -2.27
N PHE A 185 7.23 0.92 -1.61
CA PHE A 185 6.87 2.18 -2.23
C PHE A 185 7.93 2.60 -3.26
N HIS A 186 7.45 3.08 -4.39
CA HIS A 186 8.29 3.70 -5.41
C HIS A 186 7.70 5.05 -5.81
N LYS A 187 8.56 5.94 -6.29
CA LYS A 187 8.11 7.25 -6.79
C LYS A 187 7.21 7.05 -8.00
N LEU A 188 6.13 7.83 -8.05
CA LEU A 188 5.34 7.94 -9.26
C LEU A 188 6.26 8.36 -10.42
N PRO A 189 6.26 7.64 -11.55
CA PRO A 189 7.06 8.01 -12.71
C PRO A 189 6.76 9.45 -13.10
N ALA A 190 7.78 10.24 -13.40
CA ALA A 190 7.59 11.59 -13.91
C ALA A 190 6.64 11.55 -15.11
N ALA A 191 5.80 12.58 -15.27
CA ALA A 191 5.06 12.72 -16.51
C ALA A 191 6.09 12.75 -17.64
N SER A 192 6.03 11.79 -18.58
CA SER A 192 6.95 11.81 -19.71
C SER A 192 6.65 13.11 -20.48
N THR A 193 7.54 14.06 -20.35
CA THR A 193 7.56 15.29 -21.15
C THR A 193 8.07 14.97 -22.55
N ALA A 194 7.49 13.95 -23.20
CA ALA A 194 7.82 13.63 -24.60
C ALA A 194 7.41 14.77 -25.57
N TRP A 195 6.58 15.68 -25.07
CA TRP A 195 6.12 16.83 -25.88
C TRP A 195 7.24 17.78 -26.35
N PRO A 196 8.25 18.17 -25.53
CA PRO A 196 9.25 19.11 -26.03
C PRO A 196 10.13 18.52 -27.15
N LEU A 197 10.33 17.21 -27.19
CA LEU A 197 11.13 16.57 -28.22
C LEU A 197 10.44 16.61 -29.60
N TRP A 198 9.13 16.38 -29.67
CA TRP A 198 8.36 16.48 -30.92
C TRP A 198 8.21 17.93 -31.39
N LEU A 199 8.06 18.89 -30.46
CA LEU A 199 8.08 20.32 -30.81
C LEU A 199 9.45 20.76 -31.32
N ALA A 200 10.54 20.31 -30.70
CA ALA A 200 11.88 20.60 -31.15
C ALA A 200 12.17 20.01 -32.55
N ILE A 201 11.75 18.77 -32.81
CA ILE A 201 11.86 18.15 -34.13
C ILE A 201 10.99 18.84 -35.16
N GLY A 202 9.76 19.24 -34.81
CA GLY A 202 8.86 19.99 -35.67
C GLY A 202 9.38 21.40 -36.01
N CYS A 203 9.98 22.12 -35.07
CA CYS A 203 10.60 23.43 -35.30
C CYS A 203 11.86 23.31 -36.16
N LEU A 204 12.69 22.29 -35.98
CA LEU A 204 13.88 22.04 -36.80
C LEU A 204 13.51 21.74 -38.26
N SER A 205 12.50 20.90 -38.48
CA SER A 205 12.04 20.57 -39.83
C SER A 205 11.39 21.78 -40.56
N ALA A 206 10.65 22.64 -39.84
CA ALA A 206 10.11 23.86 -40.38
C ALA A 206 11.19 24.88 -40.72
N ALA A 207 12.22 25.00 -39.89
CA ALA A 207 13.36 25.89 -40.15
C ALA A 207 14.19 25.45 -41.37
N THR A 208 14.42 24.16 -41.54
CA THR A 208 15.13 23.61 -42.72
C THR A 208 14.33 23.84 -44.00
N LEU A 209 13.02 23.65 -44.00
CA LEU A 209 12.16 23.91 -45.13
C LEU A 209 12.17 25.39 -45.58
N LEU A 210 12.17 26.30 -44.61
CA LEU A 210 12.24 27.75 -44.85
C LEU A 210 13.58 28.19 -45.45
N VAL A 211 14.69 27.60 -45.02
CA VAL A 211 16.01 27.87 -45.56
C VAL A 211 16.13 27.34 -46.99
N VAL A 212 15.65 26.14 -47.26
CA VAL A 212 15.64 25.56 -48.64
C VAL A 212 14.78 26.39 -49.58
N HIS A 213 13.61 26.88 -49.13
CA HIS A 213 12.71 27.72 -49.95
C HIS A 213 13.30 29.10 -50.27
N ARG A 214 14.22 29.63 -49.44
CA ARG A 214 14.90 30.92 -49.70
C ARG A 214 16.14 30.78 -50.60
N LEU A 215 16.66 29.60 -50.76
CA LEU A 215 17.86 29.33 -51.58
C LEU A 215 17.54 28.83 -52.99
N TRP A 216 16.27 28.59 -53.27
CA TRP A 216 15.72 28.34 -54.61
C TRP A 216 14.82 29.53 -55.01
#